data_00957728b0fdf7a7fc92ad82b157a226
#
_entry.id   00957728b0fdf7a7fc92ad82b157a226
#
_cell.length_a   1.000
_cell.length_b   1.000
_cell.length_c   1.000
_cell.angle_alpha   90.00
_cell.angle_beta   90.00
_cell.angle_gamma   90.00
#
_symmetry.space_group_name_H-M   'P 1'
#
loop_
_entity.id
_entity.type
_entity.pdbx_description
1 polymer ?
#
loop_
_entity_poly.entity_id
_entity_poly.type
_entity_poly.pdbx_seq_one_letter_code
_entity_poly.pdbx_strand_id
1 'polypeptide(L)'
;MKKYFVIFFLCSLSNFIYAQKIYTVDYKSQADVKLFVVDYKSQADLKVYKVDYKSQAKGNNGLWYFVDYKSQADKNIYFVDYKSQADLKVYFVEYKSMSGWINNKKKHLLY
;
A
#
# COMPACT_ATOMS: atom_id res chain seq x y z
N MET A 1 17.17 -4.69 -36.19
CA MET A 1 17.50 -3.46 -35.60
C MET A 1 16.34 -2.75 -34.97
N LYS A 2 15.39 -2.40 -35.76
CA LYS A 2 14.22 -1.72 -35.20
C LYS A 2 13.44 -2.55 -34.22
N LYS A 3 13.46 -3.83 -34.39
CA LYS A 3 12.73 -4.71 -33.46
C LYS A 3 13.32 -4.71 -32.09
N TYR A 4 14.59 -4.47 -31.93
CA TYR A 4 15.19 -4.42 -30.61
C TYR A 4 14.66 -3.24 -29.83
N PHE A 5 14.48 -2.17 -30.53
CA PHE A 5 13.95 -0.97 -29.94
C PHE A 5 12.55 -1.20 -29.40
N VAL A 6 11.73 -1.91 -30.16
CA VAL A 6 10.38 -2.21 -29.75
C VAL A 6 10.36 -3.08 -28.49
N ILE A 7 11.21 -4.08 -28.44
CA ILE A 7 11.29 -4.99 -27.30
C ILE A 7 11.68 -4.23 -26.05
N PHE A 8 12.64 -3.34 -26.16
CA PHE A 8 13.09 -2.54 -25.05
C PHE A 8 11.95 -1.67 -24.52
N PHE A 9 11.16 -1.11 -25.40
CA PHE A 9 10.04 -0.29 -25.02
C PHE A 9 9.02 -1.07 -24.20
N LEU A 10 8.71 -2.28 -24.60
CA LEU A 10 7.78 -3.13 -23.88
C LEU A 10 8.26 -3.44 -22.47
N CYS A 11 9.55 -3.69 -22.32
CA CYS A 11 10.11 -3.95 -21.01
C CYS A 11 9.96 -2.77 -20.07
N SER A 12 10.17 -1.57 -20.56
CA SER A 12 10.06 -0.41 -19.71
C SER A 12 8.63 -0.15 -19.29
N LEU A 13 7.66 -0.50 -20.12
CA LEU A 13 6.25 -0.32 -19.77
C LEU A 13 5.85 -1.22 -18.61
N SER A 14 6.40 -2.42 -18.54
CA SER A 14 6.02 -3.35 -17.48
C SER A 14 6.43 -2.87 -16.09
N ASN A 15 7.33 -1.90 -16.01
CA ASN A 15 7.82 -1.39 -14.74
C ASN A 15 6.87 -0.40 -14.07
N PHE A 16 5.79 0.00 -14.74
CA PHE A 16 4.89 1.01 -14.21
C PHE A 16 3.68 0.44 -13.50
N ILE A 17 3.59 -0.87 -13.40
CA ILE A 17 2.44 -1.51 -12.76
C ILE A 17 2.82 -1.90 -11.35
N TYR A 18 2.22 -1.20 -10.39
CA TYR A 18 2.36 -1.53 -8.97
C TYR A 18 1.06 -2.07 -8.45
N ALA A 19 1.15 -2.99 -7.53
CA ALA A 19 -0.02 -3.50 -6.82
C ALA A 19 0.29 -3.42 -5.34
N GLN A 20 -0.73 -3.14 -4.53
CA GLN A 20 -0.56 -3.11 -3.08
C GLN A 20 -1.36 -4.23 -2.45
N LYS A 21 -0.76 -5.40 -2.47
CA LYS A 21 -1.28 -6.58 -1.80
C LYS A 21 -0.66 -6.60 -0.41
N ILE A 22 -1.52 -6.58 0.60
CA ILE A 22 -1.13 -6.37 1.98
C ILE A 22 -1.42 -7.61 2.80
N TYR A 23 -0.44 -8.03 3.60
CA TYR A 23 -0.62 -9.11 4.56
C TYR A 23 -0.37 -8.58 5.97
N THR A 24 -1.28 -8.89 6.88
CA THR A 24 -1.15 -8.51 8.28
C THR A 24 -0.41 -9.62 9.03
N VAL A 25 0.77 -9.30 9.53
CA VAL A 25 1.58 -10.26 10.28
C VAL A 25 1.18 -10.28 11.75
N ASP A 26 1.51 -11.41 12.42
CA ASP A 26 1.15 -11.60 13.82
C ASP A 26 2.13 -10.95 14.79
N TYR A 27 3.35 -10.70 14.35
CA TYR A 27 4.40 -10.14 15.19
C TYR A 27 5.03 -8.91 14.58
N LYS A 28 5.26 -7.92 15.44
CA LYS A 28 5.82 -6.64 15.05
C LYS A 28 7.14 -6.78 14.28
N SER A 29 7.97 -7.74 14.69
CA SER A 29 9.29 -7.97 14.09
C SER A 29 9.22 -8.44 12.63
N GLN A 30 8.07 -8.90 12.17
CA GLN A 30 7.89 -9.40 10.81
C GLN A 30 7.33 -8.34 9.86
N ALA A 31 7.01 -7.17 10.37
CA ALA A 31 6.36 -6.13 9.58
C ALA A 31 7.36 -5.29 8.80
N ASP A 32 6.98 -4.93 7.58
CA ASP A 32 7.69 -3.91 6.81
C ASP A 32 7.30 -2.52 7.31
N VAL A 33 6.04 -2.35 7.69
CA VAL A 33 5.50 -1.07 8.15
C VAL A 33 4.58 -1.31 9.34
N LYS A 34 4.75 -0.53 10.40
CA LYS A 34 3.88 -0.56 11.56
C LYS A 34 2.84 0.54 11.42
N LEU A 35 1.58 0.18 11.52
CA LEU A 35 0.46 1.08 11.29
C LEU A 35 -0.33 1.35 12.55
N PHE A 36 -0.79 2.59 12.69
CA PHE A 36 -1.79 2.95 13.69
C PHE A 36 -3.02 3.48 12.98
N VAL A 37 -4.20 2.93 13.31
CA VAL A 37 -5.47 3.38 12.73
C VAL A 37 -5.98 4.55 13.56
N VAL A 38 -6.13 5.71 12.91
CA VAL A 38 -6.61 6.92 13.58
C VAL A 38 -8.12 7.01 13.50
N ASP A 39 -8.72 7.77 14.43
CA ASP A 39 -10.18 7.92 14.51
C ASP A 39 -10.71 8.96 13.52
N TYR A 40 -9.88 9.90 13.12
CA TYR A 40 -10.28 10.99 12.23
C TYR A 40 -9.34 11.07 11.04
N LYS A 41 -9.91 11.24 9.84
CA LYS A 41 -9.09 11.26 8.61
C LYS A 41 -8.09 12.41 8.58
N SER A 42 -8.38 13.51 9.28
CA SER A 42 -7.43 14.63 9.34
C SER A 42 -6.13 14.29 10.06
N GLN A 43 -6.13 13.20 10.83
CA GLN A 43 -4.95 12.75 11.57
C GLN A 43 -4.12 11.71 10.81
N ALA A 44 -4.61 11.27 9.67
CA ALA A 44 -3.95 10.19 8.92
C ALA A 44 -2.84 10.69 8.02
N ASP A 45 -1.84 9.84 7.82
CA ASP A 45 -0.84 10.04 6.78
C ASP A 45 -1.37 9.56 5.43
N LEU A 46 -2.17 8.51 5.46
CA LEU A 46 -2.73 7.87 4.27
C LEU A 46 -4.17 7.47 4.52
N LYS A 47 -5.05 7.80 3.60
CA LYS A 47 -6.44 7.31 3.61
C LYS A 47 -6.49 6.07 2.73
N VAL A 48 -6.93 4.96 3.30
CA VAL A 48 -6.91 3.64 2.67
C VAL A 48 -8.31 3.18 2.34
N TYR A 49 -8.48 2.69 1.12
CA TYR A 49 -9.70 2.01 0.71
C TYR A 49 -9.38 0.54 0.45
N LYS A 50 -10.11 -0.37 1.10
CA LYS A 50 -9.94 -1.80 0.89
C LYS A 50 -10.67 -2.20 -0.37
N VAL A 51 -9.93 -2.63 -1.38
CA VAL A 51 -10.54 -3.08 -2.63
C VAL A 51 -10.96 -4.54 -2.50
N ASP A 52 -11.98 -4.93 -3.26
CA ASP A 52 -12.53 -6.29 -3.20
C ASP A 52 -11.77 -7.27 -4.08
N TYR A 53 -11.08 -6.78 -5.10
CA TYR A 53 -10.39 -7.62 -6.07
C TYR A 53 -8.95 -7.16 -6.22
N LYS A 54 -8.07 -8.14 -6.37
CA LYS A 54 -6.63 -7.92 -6.52
C LYS A 54 -6.32 -6.96 -7.66
N SER A 55 -7.05 -7.04 -8.76
CA SER A 55 -6.83 -6.19 -9.93
C SER A 55 -7.10 -4.71 -9.67
N GLN A 56 -7.77 -4.38 -8.58
CA GLN A 56 -8.08 -3.01 -8.21
C GLN A 56 -7.01 -2.36 -7.35
N ALA A 57 -6.07 -3.14 -6.85
CA ALA A 57 -5.01 -2.65 -5.95
C ALA A 57 -3.84 -2.12 -6.76
N LYS A 58 -4.04 -0.99 -7.43
CA LYS A 58 -3.06 -0.40 -8.33
C LYS A 58 -2.44 0.85 -7.75
N GLY A 59 -1.15 1.03 -8.02
CA GLY A 59 -0.45 2.23 -7.62
C GLY A 59 -0.19 2.30 -6.13
N ASN A 60 0.29 3.46 -5.68
CA ASN A 60 0.59 3.71 -4.27
C ASN A 60 -0.25 4.90 -3.78
N ASN A 61 -1.56 4.72 -3.78
CA ASN A 61 -2.51 5.76 -3.40
C ASN A 61 -3.57 5.27 -2.42
N GLY A 62 -3.25 4.22 -1.69
CA GLY A 62 -4.15 3.73 -0.64
C GLY A 62 -5.18 2.72 -1.10
N LEU A 63 -5.02 2.13 -2.26
CA LEU A 63 -5.90 1.06 -2.73
C LEU A 63 -5.26 -0.27 -2.36
N TRP A 64 -5.74 -0.86 -1.27
CA TRP A 64 -5.15 -2.06 -0.71
C TRP A 64 -6.03 -3.28 -0.87
N TYR A 65 -5.41 -4.39 -1.29
CA TYR A 65 -6.04 -5.70 -1.30
C TYR A 65 -5.36 -6.57 -0.24
N PHE A 66 -6.14 -7.04 0.72
CA PHE A 66 -5.61 -7.87 1.81
C PHE A 66 -5.56 -9.32 1.35
N VAL A 67 -4.38 -9.92 1.43
CA VAL A 67 -4.17 -11.31 1.03
C VAL A 67 -4.15 -12.22 2.25
N ASP A 68 -4.43 -13.51 2.03
CA ASP A 68 -4.51 -14.49 3.09
C ASP A 68 -3.16 -15.12 3.41
N TYR A 69 -2.19 -15.01 2.51
CA TYR A 69 -0.89 -15.63 2.68
C TYR A 69 0.23 -14.64 2.47
N LYS A 70 1.23 -14.72 3.35
CA LYS A 70 2.38 -13.83 3.32
C LYS A 70 3.10 -13.86 1.97
N SER A 71 3.17 -15.03 1.34
CA SER A 71 3.86 -15.20 0.05
C SER A 71 3.23 -14.40 -1.09
N GLN A 72 2.00 -13.95 -0.91
CA GLN A 72 1.27 -13.19 -1.92
C GLN A 72 1.35 -11.68 -1.72
N ALA A 73 1.97 -11.25 -0.63
CA ALA A 73 1.94 -9.83 -0.26
C ALA A 73 3.09 -9.04 -0.89
N ASP A 74 2.78 -7.78 -1.20
CA ASP A 74 3.80 -6.81 -1.55
C ASP A 74 4.38 -6.15 -0.32
N LYS A 75 3.56 -5.99 0.72
CA LYS A 75 3.97 -5.42 2.00
C LYS A 75 3.35 -6.16 3.16
N ASN A 76 4.13 -6.36 4.19
CA ASN A 76 3.68 -6.95 5.45
C ASN A 76 3.49 -5.82 6.46
N ILE A 77 2.32 -5.78 7.09
CA ILE A 77 1.99 -4.72 8.05
C ILE A 77 1.67 -5.32 9.41
N TYR A 78 1.85 -4.50 10.43
CA TYR A 78 1.45 -4.84 11.79
C TYR A 78 0.72 -3.63 12.39
N PHE A 79 -0.47 -3.85 12.94
CA PHE A 79 -1.25 -2.80 13.58
C PHE A 79 -0.78 -2.65 15.02
N VAL A 80 -0.29 -1.46 15.37
CA VAL A 80 0.16 -1.17 16.73
C VAL A 80 -0.97 -0.54 17.54
N ASP A 81 -0.87 -0.66 18.87
CA ASP A 81 -1.89 -0.14 19.77
C ASP A 81 -1.73 1.33 20.09
N TYR A 82 -0.53 1.86 19.90
CA TYR A 82 -0.22 3.24 20.27
C TYR A 82 0.39 3.98 19.10
N LYS A 83 -0.08 5.22 18.91
CA LYS A 83 0.37 6.08 17.82
C LYS A 83 1.89 6.26 17.82
N SER A 84 2.50 6.34 18.98
CA SER A 84 3.96 6.55 19.11
C SER A 84 4.78 5.40 18.55
N GLN A 85 4.19 4.23 18.37
CA GLN A 85 4.88 3.04 17.86
C GLN A 85 4.74 2.87 16.35
N ALA A 86 3.95 3.72 15.70
CA ALA A 86 3.63 3.56 14.29
C ALA A 86 4.63 4.24 13.38
N ASP A 87 4.90 3.61 12.26
CA ASP A 87 5.63 4.24 11.15
C ASP A 87 4.67 5.08 10.32
N LEU A 88 3.41 4.68 10.26
CA LEU A 88 2.41 5.28 9.39
C LEU A 88 1.06 5.30 10.09
N LYS A 89 0.36 6.42 10.00
CA LYS A 89 -1.01 6.55 10.51
C LYS A 89 -1.98 6.45 9.35
N VAL A 90 -2.97 5.56 9.47
CA VAL A 90 -3.93 5.33 8.39
C VAL A 90 -5.35 5.54 8.87
N TYR A 91 -6.21 5.92 7.94
CA TYR A 91 -7.65 6.01 8.15
C TYR A 91 -8.33 5.26 7.00
N PHE A 92 -9.21 4.32 7.34
CA PHE A 92 -9.93 3.54 6.33
C PHE A 92 -11.17 4.31 5.87
N VAL A 93 -11.25 4.54 4.56
CA VAL A 93 -12.37 5.27 3.97
C VAL A 93 -13.35 4.30 3.32
N GLU A 94 -14.60 4.76 3.13
CA GLU A 94 -15.67 3.93 2.60
C GLU A 94 -15.78 3.98 1.08
N TYR A 95 -15.16 4.97 0.44
CA TYR A 95 -15.25 5.15 -1.01
C TYR A 95 -13.86 5.28 -1.62
N LYS A 96 -13.69 4.63 -2.76
CA LYS A 96 -12.43 4.62 -3.47
C LYS A 96 -11.93 6.03 -3.78
N SER A 97 -12.83 6.94 -4.12
CA SER A 97 -12.49 8.31 -4.47
C SER A 97 -11.89 9.10 -3.30
N MET A 98 -12.06 8.60 -2.08
CA MET A 98 -11.56 9.27 -0.88
C MET A 98 -10.17 8.82 -0.48
N SER A 99 -9.62 7.79 -1.13
CA SER A 99 -8.29 7.27 -0.79
C SER A 99 -7.20 8.22 -1.25
N GLY A 100 -6.05 8.12 -0.61
CA GLY A 100 -4.88 8.89 -1.05
C GLY A 100 -4.03 9.38 0.09
N TRP A 101 -2.84 9.86 -0.26
CA TRP A 101 -1.87 10.36 0.69
C TRP A 101 -2.23 11.75 1.18
N ILE A 102 -2.07 11.95 2.49
CA ILE A 102 -2.11 13.27 3.09
C ILE A 102 -0.68 13.74 3.34
N ASN A 103 0.15 12.84 3.90
CA ASN A 103 1.56 13.16 4.15
C ASN A 103 2.43 12.44 3.11
N ASN A 104 2.76 13.15 2.05
CA ASN A 104 3.54 12.58 0.94
C ASN A 104 4.96 12.20 1.34
N LYS A 105 5.47 12.72 2.44
CA LYS A 105 6.82 12.41 2.91
C LYS A 105 6.97 10.95 3.33
N LYS A 106 5.87 10.28 3.64
CA LYS A 106 5.89 8.88 4.06
C LYS A 106 5.55 7.89 2.96
N LYS A 107 5.36 8.40 1.76
CA LYS A 107 4.97 7.59 0.61
C LYS A 107 5.95 6.46 0.31
N HIS A 108 7.22 6.69 0.57
CA HIS A 108 8.28 5.72 0.32
C HIS A 108 8.15 4.45 1.16
N LEU A 109 7.42 4.49 2.27
CA LEU A 109 7.26 3.34 3.14
C LEU A 109 6.49 2.20 2.47
N LEU A 110 5.72 2.52 1.45
CA LEU A 110 4.87 1.54 0.77
C LEU A 110 5.27 1.27 -0.68
N TYR A 111 6.46 1.64 -1.05
CA TYR A 111 7.00 1.26 -2.36
C TYR A 111 7.66 -0.09 -2.32
#